data_f298852e8ceb78ec48b137463abaf8be
#
_entry.id   f298852e8ceb78ec48b137463abaf8be
#
_cell.length_a   1.000
_cell.length_b   1.000
_cell.length_c   1.000
_cell.angle_alpha   90.00
_cell.angle_beta   90.00
_cell.angle_gamma   90.00
#
_symmetry.space_group_name_H-M   'P 1'
#
loop_
_entity.id
_entity.type
_entity.pdbx_description
1 polymer ?
#
loop_
_entity_poly.entity_id
_entity_poly.type
_entity_poly.pdbx_seq_one_letter_code
_entity_poly.pdbx_strand_id
1 'polypeptide(L)'
;ENDQVMFLEKLMKKNLFDYFLDVGANSGYYSFLFANKFENLKVKAFEPNLDAFNKFKKTLNKNSIQNIEAFNFGLSDQEKKAKISSMISHDYIHSNSTIIENLNHEGSKNTKISKVSLKVGDNVFNFSRKKLVLKIDVEGHEIHTLKGLIKNLFENKCLILIEIHNDKFSEVNEFLIKNSFKQIFKSKYRSDYVYTNF
;
A
#
# COMPACT_ATOMS: atom_id res chain seq x y z
N GLU A 1 -16.89 6.58 9.58
CA GLU A 1 -15.63 6.81 10.33
C GLU A 1 -14.69 5.63 10.17
N ASN A 2 -13.41 5.92 10.12
CA ASN A 2 -12.35 4.96 9.78
C ASN A 2 -11.95 4.15 11.02
N ASP A 3 -12.73 3.12 11.37
CA ASP A 3 -12.47 2.25 12.53
C ASP A 3 -11.10 1.54 12.43
N GLN A 4 -10.65 1.18 11.23
CA GLN A 4 -9.34 0.61 10.96
C GLN A 4 -8.20 1.61 11.27
N VAL A 5 -8.38 2.90 10.95
CA VAL A 5 -7.39 3.95 11.27
C VAL A 5 -7.26 4.13 12.77
N MET A 6 -8.39 4.23 13.48
CA MET A 6 -8.41 4.36 14.94
C MET A 6 -7.76 3.15 15.62
N PHE A 7 -8.03 1.95 15.12
CA PHE A 7 -7.41 0.72 15.64
C PHE A 7 -5.90 0.72 15.43
N LEU A 8 -5.45 1.05 14.20
CA LEU A 8 -4.03 1.11 13.86
C LEU A 8 -3.29 2.15 14.71
N GLU A 9 -3.84 3.35 14.84
CA GLU A 9 -3.28 4.41 15.68
C GLU A 9 -3.13 4.00 17.16
N LYS A 10 -4.13 3.31 17.71
CA LYS A 10 -4.07 2.81 19.09
C LYS A 10 -2.92 1.84 19.29
N LEU A 11 -2.64 0.98 18.31
CA LEU A 11 -1.51 0.04 18.34
C LEU A 11 -0.18 0.78 18.15
N MET A 12 -0.11 1.75 17.26
CA MET A 12 1.10 2.53 16.98
C MET A 12 1.49 3.42 18.17
N LYS A 13 0.54 3.95 18.92
CA LYS A 13 0.81 4.69 20.16
C LYS A 13 1.39 3.82 21.28
N LYS A 14 1.03 2.53 21.30
CA LYS A 14 1.53 1.58 22.31
C LYS A 14 2.89 1.00 21.98
N ASN A 15 3.27 1.02 20.72
CA ASN A 15 4.49 0.43 20.20
C ASN A 15 5.22 1.46 19.35
N LEU A 16 6.53 1.58 19.56
CA LEU A 16 7.37 2.38 18.66
C LEU A 16 7.64 1.59 17.38
N PHE A 17 7.36 2.20 16.23
CA PHE A 17 7.66 1.64 14.92
C PHE A 17 8.74 2.47 14.22
N ASP A 18 9.60 1.79 13.45
CA ASP A 18 10.69 2.43 12.71
C ASP A 18 10.20 3.00 11.37
N TYR A 19 9.34 2.26 10.68
CA TYR A 19 8.88 2.61 9.34
C TYR A 19 7.38 2.40 9.17
N PHE A 20 6.79 3.27 8.36
CA PHE A 20 5.46 3.09 7.76
C PHE A 20 5.62 2.95 6.24
N LEU A 21 5.18 1.84 5.68
CA LEU A 21 5.18 1.55 4.25
C LEU A 21 3.75 1.72 3.71
N ASP A 22 3.52 2.76 2.90
CA ASP A 22 2.22 3.07 2.29
C ASP A 22 2.22 2.54 0.85
N VAL A 23 1.70 1.34 0.66
CA VAL A 23 1.68 0.65 -0.64
C VAL A 23 0.33 0.84 -1.30
N GLY A 24 0.34 1.52 -2.46
CA GLY A 24 -0.86 2.10 -3.07
C GLY A 24 -1.23 3.42 -2.37
N ALA A 25 -0.23 4.32 -2.25
CA ALA A 25 -0.38 5.53 -1.45
C ALA A 25 -1.37 6.55 -2.05
N ASN A 26 -1.67 6.44 -3.34
CA ASN A 26 -2.56 7.35 -4.04
C ASN A 26 -2.13 8.82 -3.85
N SER A 27 -3.02 9.69 -3.37
CA SER A 27 -2.71 11.09 -3.04
C SER A 27 -1.98 11.28 -1.71
N GLY A 28 -1.66 10.19 -0.98
CA GLY A 28 -0.85 10.20 0.23
C GLY A 28 -1.61 10.38 1.54
N TYR A 29 -2.91 10.10 1.59
CA TYR A 29 -3.72 10.30 2.79
C TYR A 29 -3.11 9.65 4.04
N TYR A 30 -2.82 8.34 3.99
CA TYR A 30 -2.23 7.62 5.12
C TYR A 30 -0.80 8.08 5.42
N SER A 31 0.00 8.34 4.38
CA SER A 31 1.35 8.88 4.52
C SER A 31 1.37 10.17 5.31
N PHE A 32 0.53 11.15 4.94
CA PHE A 32 0.45 12.44 5.66
C PHE A 32 -0.11 12.28 7.05
N LEU A 33 -1.16 11.48 7.23
CA LEU A 33 -1.79 11.24 8.53
C LEU A 33 -0.76 10.72 9.55
N PHE A 34 0.00 9.68 9.19
CA PHE A 34 0.92 9.04 10.11
C PHE A 34 2.25 9.79 10.25
N ALA A 35 2.75 10.44 9.19
CA ALA A 35 3.93 11.28 9.26
C ALA A 35 3.77 12.47 10.21
N ASN A 36 2.60 13.12 10.16
CA ASN A 36 2.29 14.25 11.06
C ASN A 36 2.05 13.81 12.51
N LYS A 37 1.53 12.60 12.71
CA LYS A 37 1.16 12.11 14.03
C LYS A 37 2.31 11.47 14.80
N PHE A 38 3.30 10.95 14.07
CA PHE A 38 4.46 10.24 14.59
C PHE A 38 5.74 10.80 13.98
N GLU A 39 6.27 11.87 14.54
CA GLU A 39 7.40 12.65 13.98
C GLU A 39 8.67 11.83 13.71
N ASN A 40 8.94 10.80 14.54
CA ASN A 40 10.09 9.92 14.38
C ASN A 40 9.85 8.75 13.40
N LEU A 41 8.62 8.58 12.89
CA LEU A 41 8.27 7.53 11.95
C LEU A 41 8.79 7.89 10.55
N LYS A 42 9.55 7.00 9.95
CA LYS A 42 10.01 7.15 8.56
C LYS A 42 8.95 6.55 7.62
N VAL A 43 8.38 7.37 6.76
CA VAL A 43 7.35 6.94 5.82
C VAL A 43 7.95 6.71 4.44
N LYS A 44 7.66 5.54 3.85
CA LYS A 44 7.98 5.23 2.45
C LYS A 44 6.68 4.92 1.71
N ALA A 45 6.36 5.75 0.72
CA ALA A 45 5.11 5.69 -0.02
C ALA A 45 5.32 5.27 -1.47
N PHE A 46 4.53 4.32 -1.95
CA PHE A 46 4.64 3.74 -3.29
C PHE A 46 3.33 3.94 -4.04
N GLU A 47 3.40 4.69 -5.15
CA GLU A 47 2.25 4.97 -6.00
C GLU A 47 2.64 4.87 -7.48
N PRO A 48 2.16 3.83 -8.20
CA PRO A 48 2.52 3.63 -9.60
C PRO A 48 1.83 4.60 -10.56
N ASN A 49 0.60 5.06 -10.24
CA ASN A 49 -0.14 5.99 -11.08
C ASN A 49 0.50 7.38 -11.04
N LEU A 50 1.02 7.85 -12.18
CA LEU A 50 1.74 9.12 -12.27
C LEU A 50 0.85 10.33 -11.88
N ASP A 51 -0.44 10.32 -12.23
CA ASP A 51 -1.34 11.43 -11.91
C ASP A 51 -1.58 11.52 -10.39
N ALA A 52 -1.82 10.39 -9.73
CA ALA A 52 -1.96 10.31 -8.28
C ALA A 52 -0.63 10.69 -7.58
N PHE A 53 0.47 10.14 -8.05
CA PHE A 53 1.81 10.47 -7.54
C PHE A 53 2.14 11.96 -7.65
N ASN A 54 1.82 12.61 -8.77
CA ASN A 54 2.05 14.04 -8.95
C ASN A 54 1.22 14.90 -7.98
N LYS A 55 -0.03 14.51 -7.69
CA LYS A 55 -0.86 15.14 -6.66
C LYS A 55 -0.22 14.98 -5.28
N PHE A 56 0.24 13.77 -4.96
CA PHE A 56 0.95 13.48 -3.72
C PHE A 56 2.20 14.36 -3.57
N LYS A 57 3.08 14.37 -4.59
CA LYS A 57 4.32 15.19 -4.59
C LYS A 57 4.03 16.68 -4.43
N LYS A 58 2.99 17.19 -5.09
CA LYS A 58 2.57 18.59 -4.94
C LYS A 58 2.19 18.92 -3.50
N THR A 59 1.44 18.03 -2.85
CA THR A 59 1.03 18.21 -1.46
C THR A 59 2.24 18.09 -0.52
N LEU A 60 3.12 17.13 -0.74
CA LEU A 60 4.35 16.92 0.04
C LEU A 60 5.24 18.17 0.01
N ASN A 61 5.48 18.73 -1.18
CA ASN A 61 6.31 19.92 -1.35
C ASN A 61 5.72 21.17 -0.67
N LYS A 62 4.37 21.31 -0.69
CA LYS A 62 3.69 22.46 -0.04
C LYS A 62 3.78 22.43 1.48
N ASN A 63 3.84 21.25 2.09
CA ASN A 63 3.78 21.09 3.55
C ASN A 63 5.16 20.89 4.21
N SER A 64 6.24 20.90 3.42
CA SER A 64 7.64 20.77 3.91
C SER A 64 7.86 19.55 4.84
N ILE A 65 7.14 18.46 4.60
CA ILE A 65 7.22 17.24 5.42
C ILE A 65 8.50 16.48 5.08
N GLN A 66 9.38 16.26 6.08
CA GLN A 66 10.72 15.73 5.90
C GLN A 66 10.82 14.20 6.04
N ASN A 67 9.87 13.58 6.74
CA ASN A 67 9.90 12.16 7.09
C ASN A 67 9.13 11.26 6.10
N ILE A 68 8.77 11.78 4.92
CA ILE A 68 8.11 11.02 3.82
C ILE A 68 9.03 10.96 2.61
N GLU A 69 9.31 9.75 2.15
CA GLU A 69 9.96 9.45 0.88
C GLU A 69 8.95 8.78 -0.06
N ALA A 70 8.68 9.38 -1.22
CA ALA A 70 7.66 8.92 -2.16
C ALA A 70 8.27 8.43 -3.47
N PHE A 71 7.78 7.28 -3.96
CA PHE A 71 8.27 6.57 -5.13
C PHE A 71 7.17 6.35 -6.17
N ASN A 72 7.46 6.65 -7.44
CA ASN A 72 6.53 6.42 -8.55
C ASN A 72 6.72 5.03 -9.18
N PHE A 73 6.46 3.99 -8.42
CA PHE A 73 6.33 2.61 -8.87
C PHE A 73 5.49 1.80 -7.87
N GLY A 74 4.92 0.69 -8.33
CA GLY A 74 4.20 -0.26 -7.48
C GLY A 74 5.13 -1.36 -6.97
N LEU A 75 4.75 -2.00 -5.85
CA LEU A 75 5.43 -3.19 -5.34
C LEU A 75 4.76 -4.46 -5.87
N SER A 76 5.56 -5.47 -6.20
CA SER A 76 5.12 -6.75 -6.78
C SER A 76 6.16 -7.84 -6.49
N ASP A 77 5.85 -9.08 -6.86
CA ASP A 77 6.77 -10.23 -6.82
C ASP A 77 7.71 -10.31 -8.04
N GLN A 78 7.51 -9.45 -9.04
CA GLN A 78 8.33 -9.40 -10.25
C GLN A 78 8.61 -7.95 -10.68
N GLU A 79 9.83 -7.72 -11.17
CA GLU A 79 10.17 -6.44 -11.81
C GLU A 79 9.67 -6.43 -13.25
N LYS A 80 8.68 -5.59 -13.55
CA LYS A 80 8.11 -5.48 -14.89
C LYS A 80 7.47 -4.12 -15.16
N LYS A 81 7.28 -3.81 -16.43
CA LYS A 81 6.33 -2.79 -16.86
C LYS A 81 4.93 -3.42 -16.92
N ALA A 82 3.95 -2.72 -16.43
CA ALA A 82 2.55 -3.13 -16.46
C ALA A 82 1.67 -1.99 -16.97
N LYS A 83 0.40 -2.30 -17.24
CA LYS A 83 -0.63 -1.30 -17.50
C LYS A 83 -1.59 -1.27 -16.32
N ILE A 84 -2.08 -0.08 -15.97
CA ILE A 84 -3.17 0.11 -15.03
C ILE A 84 -4.33 0.80 -15.72
N SER A 85 -5.55 0.46 -15.31
CA SER A 85 -6.79 1.11 -15.72
C SER A 85 -7.32 1.97 -14.60
N SER A 86 -7.57 3.25 -14.89
CA SER A 86 -8.21 4.19 -13.97
C SER A 86 -9.52 4.68 -14.58
N MET A 87 -10.59 4.73 -13.81
CA MET A 87 -11.87 5.27 -14.28
C MET A 87 -11.80 6.79 -14.45
N ILE A 88 -12.48 7.30 -15.47
CA ILE A 88 -12.67 8.73 -15.72
C ILE A 88 -14.13 9.05 -15.53
N SER A 89 -14.47 10.04 -14.71
CA SER A 89 -15.82 10.61 -14.65
C SER A 89 -15.75 12.14 -14.59
N HIS A 90 -16.52 12.82 -15.44
CA HIS A 90 -16.60 14.28 -15.48
C HIS A 90 -15.23 14.98 -15.44
N ASP A 91 -14.30 14.58 -16.32
CA ASP A 91 -12.90 15.06 -16.39
C ASP A 91 -12.05 14.80 -15.14
N TYR A 92 -12.55 13.99 -14.21
CA TYR A 92 -11.82 13.54 -13.03
C TYR A 92 -11.36 12.09 -13.19
N ILE A 93 -10.05 11.86 -13.07
CA ILE A 93 -9.50 10.51 -13.06
C ILE A 93 -9.64 9.99 -11.63
N HIS A 94 -10.43 8.91 -11.46
CA HIS A 94 -10.52 8.22 -10.20
C HIS A 94 -9.18 7.64 -9.81
N SER A 95 -8.87 7.72 -8.55
CA SER A 95 -7.59 7.28 -8.00
C SER A 95 -7.43 5.77 -7.92
N ASN A 96 -8.54 5.04 -7.96
CA ASN A 96 -8.54 3.57 -7.95
C ASN A 96 -8.07 3.06 -9.30
N SER A 97 -6.92 2.39 -9.31
CA SER A 97 -6.26 1.93 -10.53
C SER A 97 -5.90 0.47 -10.40
N THR A 98 -6.56 -0.38 -11.18
CA THR A 98 -6.33 -1.83 -11.19
C THR A 98 -5.28 -2.21 -12.23
N ILE A 99 -4.39 -3.14 -11.91
CA ILE A 99 -3.42 -3.69 -12.87
C ILE A 99 -4.16 -4.54 -13.92
N ILE A 100 -3.84 -4.31 -15.19
CA ILE A 100 -4.40 -5.06 -16.30
C ILE A 100 -3.40 -6.15 -16.69
N GLU A 101 -3.78 -7.40 -16.52
CA GLU A 101 -2.97 -8.55 -16.94
C GLU A 101 -2.98 -8.74 -18.47
N ASN A 102 -4.11 -8.44 -19.13
CA ASN A 102 -4.20 -8.53 -20.59
C ASN A 102 -3.71 -7.22 -21.23
N LEU A 103 -2.49 -7.24 -21.75
CA LEU A 103 -1.83 -6.11 -22.40
C LEU A 103 -2.55 -5.60 -23.68
N ASN A 104 -3.46 -6.37 -24.26
CA ASN A 104 -4.26 -5.98 -25.42
C ASN A 104 -5.56 -5.26 -25.05
N HIS A 105 -5.82 -5.05 -23.75
CA HIS A 105 -6.99 -4.31 -23.31
C HIS A 105 -6.85 -2.82 -23.67
N GLU A 106 -7.72 -2.31 -24.53
CA GLU A 106 -7.69 -0.92 -25.01
C GLU A 106 -8.47 0.04 -24.11
N GLY A 107 -9.09 -0.48 -23.05
CA GLY A 107 -9.94 0.32 -22.16
C GLY A 107 -11.32 0.63 -22.77
N SER A 108 -12.20 1.20 -21.96
CA SER A 108 -13.51 1.72 -22.38
C SER A 108 -13.42 3.26 -22.54
N LYS A 109 -14.45 3.87 -23.11
CA LYS A 109 -14.54 5.36 -23.26
C LYS A 109 -14.34 6.13 -21.94
N ASN A 110 -14.57 5.45 -20.81
CA ASN A 110 -14.49 6.05 -19.47
C ASN A 110 -13.27 5.55 -18.66
N THR A 111 -12.24 5.01 -19.31
CA THR A 111 -11.03 4.54 -18.62
C THR A 111 -9.77 5.12 -19.24
N LYS A 112 -8.82 5.50 -18.40
CA LYS A 112 -7.45 5.87 -18.78
C LYS A 112 -6.53 4.69 -18.54
N ILE A 113 -5.84 4.26 -19.58
CA ILE A 113 -4.77 3.24 -19.49
C ILE A 113 -3.43 3.95 -19.32
N SER A 114 -2.68 3.60 -18.29
CA SER A 114 -1.36 4.18 -18.02
C SER A 114 -0.32 3.07 -17.86
N LYS A 115 0.89 3.30 -18.38
CA LYS A 115 2.03 2.39 -18.18
C LYS A 115 2.69 2.70 -16.84
N VAL A 116 2.99 1.66 -16.06
CA VAL A 116 3.63 1.77 -14.75
C VAL A 116 4.81 0.84 -14.63
N SER A 117 5.67 1.10 -13.65
CA SER A 117 6.75 0.21 -13.25
C SER A 117 6.34 -0.55 -12.00
N LEU A 118 6.60 -1.84 -11.97
CA LEU A 118 6.49 -2.67 -10.77
C LEU A 118 7.90 -3.13 -10.37
N LYS A 119 8.15 -3.17 -9.06
CA LYS A 119 9.44 -3.61 -8.49
C LYS A 119 9.22 -4.61 -7.36
N VAL A 120 10.18 -5.52 -7.19
CA VAL A 120 10.20 -6.44 -6.06
C VAL A 120 10.60 -5.66 -4.81
N GLY A 121 9.74 -5.65 -3.80
CA GLY A 121 9.96 -4.88 -2.58
C GLY A 121 11.24 -5.25 -1.85
N ASP A 122 11.57 -6.54 -1.82
CA ASP A 122 12.81 -7.05 -1.21
C ASP A 122 14.10 -6.62 -1.94
N ASN A 123 13.99 -6.15 -3.20
CA ASN A 123 15.11 -5.54 -3.95
C ASN A 123 15.20 -4.02 -3.72
N VAL A 124 14.09 -3.38 -3.36
CA VAL A 124 14.04 -1.91 -3.14
C VAL A 124 14.61 -1.53 -1.77
N PHE A 125 14.33 -2.34 -0.76
CA PHE A 125 14.83 -2.12 0.60
C PHE A 125 15.00 -3.46 1.33
N ASN A 126 15.92 -3.45 2.28
CA ASN A 126 16.27 -4.62 3.07
C ASN A 126 16.29 -4.22 4.55
N PHE A 127 15.12 -4.29 5.20
CA PHE A 127 15.02 -4.06 6.63
C PHE A 127 15.33 -5.35 7.40
N SER A 128 16.03 -5.23 8.51
CA SER A 128 16.27 -6.35 9.41
C SER A 128 16.11 -5.88 10.85
N ARG A 129 15.41 -6.69 11.65
CA ARG A 129 15.11 -6.46 13.07
C ARG A 129 14.44 -5.10 13.36
N LYS A 130 13.57 -4.66 12.44
CA LYS A 130 12.78 -3.44 12.55
C LYS A 130 11.33 -3.73 12.95
N LYS A 131 10.64 -2.70 13.40
CA LYS A 131 9.20 -2.71 13.55
C LYS A 131 8.58 -1.92 12.41
N LEU A 132 7.83 -2.59 11.58
CA LEU A 132 7.22 -2.05 10.37
C LEU A 132 5.71 -1.96 10.51
N VAL A 133 5.12 -0.86 10.09
CA VAL A 133 3.69 -0.79 9.78
C VAL A 133 3.57 -0.75 8.26
N LEU A 134 2.73 -1.60 7.70
CA LEU A 134 2.41 -1.60 6.28
C LEU A 134 0.93 -1.28 6.09
N LYS A 135 0.61 -0.36 5.19
CA LYS A 135 -0.73 -0.24 4.60
C LYS A 135 -0.63 -0.77 3.18
N ILE A 136 -1.48 -1.71 2.83
CA ILE A 136 -1.54 -2.32 1.49
C ILE A 136 -2.96 -2.16 0.96
N ASP A 137 -3.09 -1.38 -0.12
CA ASP A 137 -4.34 -1.14 -0.82
C ASP A 137 -3.98 -0.92 -2.30
N VAL A 138 -4.01 -2.00 -3.04
CA VAL A 138 -3.43 -2.11 -4.39
C VAL A 138 -4.41 -2.70 -5.41
N GLU A 139 -5.72 -2.62 -5.08
CA GLU A 139 -6.83 -2.89 -5.98
C GLU A 139 -6.71 -4.25 -6.71
N GLY A 140 -6.51 -5.32 -5.91
CA GLY A 140 -6.46 -6.71 -6.38
C GLY A 140 -5.04 -7.28 -6.61
N HIS A 141 -3.98 -6.52 -6.28
CA HIS A 141 -2.58 -6.96 -6.42
C HIS A 141 -1.90 -7.34 -5.09
N GLU A 142 -2.69 -7.58 -4.04
CA GLU A 142 -2.24 -7.78 -2.65
C GLU A 142 -1.29 -8.96 -2.52
N ILE A 143 -1.64 -10.11 -3.11
CA ILE A 143 -0.83 -11.33 -3.01
C ILE A 143 0.54 -11.19 -3.66
N HIS A 144 0.63 -10.51 -4.81
CA HIS A 144 1.90 -10.23 -5.47
C HIS A 144 2.75 -9.25 -4.67
N THR A 145 2.13 -8.24 -4.07
CA THR A 145 2.79 -7.29 -3.18
C THR A 145 3.40 -7.99 -1.97
N LEU A 146 2.62 -8.86 -1.31
CA LEU A 146 3.08 -9.64 -0.14
C LEU A 146 4.23 -10.59 -0.50
N LYS A 147 4.13 -11.31 -1.63
CA LYS A 147 5.21 -12.18 -2.13
C LYS A 147 6.49 -11.40 -2.42
N GLY A 148 6.37 -10.20 -2.99
CA GLY A 148 7.51 -9.33 -3.27
C GLY A 148 8.17 -8.71 -2.04
N LEU A 149 7.52 -8.80 -0.87
CA LEU A 149 8.01 -8.30 0.41
C LEU A 149 8.38 -9.42 1.39
N ILE A 150 8.38 -10.69 0.96
CA ILE A 150 8.40 -11.84 1.85
C ILE A 150 9.59 -11.86 2.80
N LYS A 151 10.79 -11.49 2.35
CA LYS A 151 11.99 -11.40 3.17
C LYS A 151 11.85 -10.32 4.24
N ASN A 152 11.42 -9.11 3.83
CA ASN A 152 11.17 -8.00 4.76
C ASN A 152 10.09 -8.37 5.80
N LEU A 153 9.03 -9.08 5.41
CA LEU A 153 7.99 -9.55 6.33
C LEU A 153 8.52 -10.57 7.33
N PHE A 154 9.45 -11.42 6.92
CA PHE A 154 10.03 -12.49 7.75
C PHE A 154 11.07 -11.97 8.75
N GLU A 155 11.90 -11.02 8.34
CA GLU A 155 13.01 -10.51 9.14
C GLU A 155 12.62 -9.43 10.15
N ASN A 156 11.36 -8.97 10.11
CA ASN A 156 10.90 -7.82 10.89
C ASN A 156 9.61 -8.12 11.67
N LYS A 157 9.34 -7.30 12.68
CA LYS A 157 8.04 -7.27 13.37
C LYS A 157 7.07 -6.40 12.58
N CYS A 158 6.05 -7.00 12.01
CA CYS A 158 5.16 -6.33 11.06
C CYS A 158 3.73 -6.22 11.59
N LEU A 159 3.16 -5.04 11.44
CA LEU A 159 1.74 -4.74 11.59
C LEU A 159 1.22 -4.35 10.20
N ILE A 160 0.28 -5.12 9.63
CA ILE A 160 -0.21 -4.93 8.27
C ILE A 160 -1.69 -4.53 8.31
N LEU A 161 -2.02 -3.34 7.84
CA LEU A 161 -3.37 -2.94 7.45
C LEU A 161 -3.51 -3.22 5.95
N ILE A 162 -4.45 -4.07 5.57
CA ILE A 162 -4.62 -4.49 4.18
C ILE A 162 -6.10 -4.46 3.79
N GLU A 163 -6.41 -3.81 2.65
CA GLU A 163 -7.72 -3.91 2.00
C GLU A 163 -7.72 -5.14 1.10
N ILE A 164 -8.72 -6.03 1.27
CA ILE A 164 -8.79 -7.28 0.51
C ILE A 164 -10.21 -7.44 -0.03
N HIS A 165 -10.38 -7.46 -1.35
CA HIS A 165 -11.66 -7.76 -1.96
C HIS A 165 -12.12 -9.19 -1.63
N ASN A 166 -13.43 -9.39 -1.48
CA ASN A 166 -14.02 -10.64 -0.97
C ASN A 166 -13.59 -11.90 -1.74
N ASP A 167 -13.44 -11.80 -3.05
CA ASP A 167 -13.00 -12.89 -3.94
C ASP A 167 -11.52 -13.27 -3.75
N LYS A 168 -10.70 -12.39 -3.19
CA LYS A 168 -9.27 -12.59 -2.90
C LYS A 168 -8.97 -12.93 -1.44
N PHE A 169 -9.98 -12.87 -0.56
CA PHE A 169 -9.77 -13.00 0.87
C PHE A 169 -9.11 -14.33 1.26
N SER A 170 -9.59 -15.46 0.74
CA SER A 170 -9.05 -16.78 1.09
C SER A 170 -7.56 -16.88 0.74
N GLU A 171 -7.18 -16.49 -0.48
CA GLU A 171 -5.80 -16.56 -0.96
C GLU A 171 -4.84 -15.72 -0.09
N VAL A 172 -5.22 -14.46 0.16
CA VAL A 172 -4.38 -13.53 0.94
C VAL A 172 -4.31 -13.94 2.41
N ASN A 173 -5.44 -14.35 3.00
CA ASN A 173 -5.50 -14.80 4.39
C ASN A 173 -4.67 -16.07 4.60
N GLU A 174 -4.79 -17.08 3.74
CA GLU A 174 -3.99 -18.31 3.80
C GLU A 174 -2.49 -18.03 3.68
N PHE A 175 -2.11 -17.13 2.75
CA PHE A 175 -0.73 -16.71 2.62
C PHE A 175 -0.20 -16.08 3.92
N LEU A 176 -0.93 -15.16 4.53
CA LEU A 176 -0.52 -14.49 5.77
C LEU A 176 -0.44 -15.47 6.94
N ILE A 177 -1.45 -16.32 7.13
CA ILE A 177 -1.45 -17.34 8.20
C ILE A 177 -0.28 -18.32 8.03
N LYS A 178 -0.02 -18.83 6.81
CA LYS A 178 1.11 -19.71 6.51
C LYS A 178 2.47 -19.07 6.83
N ASN A 179 2.55 -17.74 6.73
CA ASN A 179 3.76 -16.96 7.05
C ASN A 179 3.73 -16.39 8.48
N SER A 180 3.04 -17.06 9.41
CA SER A 180 3.02 -16.75 10.85
C SER A 180 2.36 -15.43 11.23
N PHE A 181 1.55 -14.84 10.36
CA PHE A 181 0.71 -13.71 10.71
C PHE A 181 -0.61 -14.17 11.30
N LYS A 182 -1.14 -13.42 12.26
CA LYS A 182 -2.48 -13.61 12.82
C LYS A 182 -3.32 -12.37 12.52
N GLN A 183 -4.58 -12.59 12.13
CA GLN A 183 -5.55 -11.52 12.03
C GLN A 183 -5.96 -11.06 13.43
N ILE A 184 -5.88 -9.75 13.69
CA ILE A 184 -6.21 -9.16 14.98
C ILE A 184 -7.37 -8.15 14.91
N PHE A 185 -7.78 -7.78 13.68
CA PHE A 185 -8.89 -6.87 13.45
C PHE A 185 -9.50 -7.08 12.05
N LYS A 186 -10.81 -6.81 11.95
CA LYS A 186 -11.56 -6.67 10.71
C LYS A 186 -12.45 -5.44 10.85
N SER A 187 -12.42 -4.54 9.86
CA SER A 187 -13.34 -3.39 9.81
C SER A 187 -14.80 -3.86 9.71
N LYS A 188 -15.68 -3.12 10.37
CA LYS A 188 -17.13 -3.37 10.30
C LYS A 188 -17.75 -2.88 8.99
N TYR A 189 -17.12 -1.90 8.35
CA TYR A 189 -17.70 -1.12 7.26
C TYR A 189 -16.96 -1.25 5.94
N ARG A 190 -15.76 -1.84 5.97
CA ARG A 190 -14.86 -1.94 4.82
C ARG A 190 -14.22 -3.34 4.75
N SER A 191 -13.58 -3.63 3.64
CA SER A 191 -12.80 -4.85 3.44
C SER A 191 -11.36 -4.70 3.96
N ASP A 192 -11.19 -3.96 5.07
CA ASP A 192 -9.91 -3.72 5.73
C ASP A 192 -9.68 -4.72 6.87
N TYR A 193 -8.52 -5.30 6.89
CA TYR A 193 -8.07 -6.27 7.90
C TYR A 193 -6.74 -5.84 8.50
N VAL A 194 -6.48 -6.19 9.77
CA VAL A 194 -5.17 -5.99 10.38
C VAL A 194 -4.58 -7.32 10.80
N TYR A 195 -3.34 -7.54 10.38
CA TYR A 195 -2.54 -8.71 10.71
C TYR A 195 -1.24 -8.31 11.42
N THR A 196 -0.69 -9.23 12.23
CA THR A 196 0.63 -9.06 12.86
C THR A 196 1.34 -10.40 13.00
N ASN A 197 2.67 -10.38 13.01
CA ASN A 197 3.55 -11.55 13.27
C ASN A 197 4.26 -11.51 14.63
N PHE A 198 3.77 -10.67 15.56
CA PHE A 198 4.32 -10.57 16.92
C PHE A 198 3.26 -10.35 17.99
#